data_f017b28d974c13a6a92f015c6847c577
#
_entry.id   f017b28d974c13a6a92f015c6847c577
#
_cell.length_a   1.000
_cell.length_b   1.000
_cell.length_c   1.000
_cell.angle_alpha   90.00
_cell.angle_beta   90.00
_cell.angle_gamma   90.00
#
_symmetry.space_group_name_H-M   'P 1'
#
loop_
_entity.id
_entity.type
_entity.pdbx_description
1 polymer ?
#
loop_
_entity_poly.entity_id
_entity_poly.type
_entity_poly.pdbx_seq_one_letter_code
_entity_poly.pdbx_strand_id
1 'polypeptide(L)'
;AIIYKKNDFSLVSYLELFAEDDYNFAGRPPLQANFIHLNSETKFSVIDLHMKCCDSGLFRRKKASEQLYNYLLSHITMNPNVIVLGDWNDDLKDKDGEHCFELYLDDDKFFFPTNDITHIIEKASYPKEPYVSFLDHIMVTEKFLNDKNYIVDTVPMDSYMGSFENYESYISDHMPVYLSFPY
;
A
#
# COMPACT_ATOMS: atom_id res chain seq x y z
N ALA A 1 3.76 -0.81 -10.90
CA ALA A 1 5.01 -1.50 -11.30
C ALA A 1 5.95 -1.59 -10.11
N ILE A 2 6.66 -2.72 -9.95
CA ILE A 2 7.61 -2.96 -8.85
C ILE A 2 9.03 -2.84 -9.38
N ILE A 3 9.82 -1.93 -8.81
CA ILE A 3 11.26 -1.76 -9.10
C ILE A 3 12.05 -2.21 -7.87
N TYR A 4 13.10 -2.99 -8.05
CA TYR A 4 13.88 -3.54 -6.96
C TYR A 4 15.38 -3.57 -7.26
N LYS A 5 16.19 -3.63 -6.21
CA LYS A 5 17.64 -3.66 -6.28
C LYS A 5 18.13 -5.10 -6.41
N LYS A 6 18.59 -5.48 -7.61
CA LYS A 6 19.00 -6.86 -7.94
C LYS A 6 20.14 -7.41 -7.10
N ASN A 7 20.97 -6.54 -6.52
CA ASN A 7 22.06 -6.98 -5.66
C ASN A 7 21.61 -7.39 -4.26
N ASP A 8 20.41 -6.95 -3.85
CA ASP A 8 19.88 -7.20 -2.51
C ASP A 8 18.69 -8.20 -2.55
N PHE A 9 17.99 -8.29 -3.69
CA PHE A 9 16.79 -9.11 -3.85
C PHE A 9 16.82 -9.97 -5.11
N SER A 10 16.32 -11.19 -5.00
CA SER A 10 16.03 -12.09 -6.13
C SER A 10 14.54 -12.18 -6.34
N LEU A 11 14.06 -11.86 -7.54
CA LEU A 11 12.67 -12.12 -7.94
C LEU A 11 12.49 -13.61 -8.21
N VAL A 12 11.54 -14.24 -7.53
CA VAL A 12 11.21 -15.66 -7.67
C VAL A 12 10.10 -15.85 -8.69
N SER A 13 9.02 -15.08 -8.56
CA SER A 13 7.85 -15.12 -9.44
C SER A 13 7.03 -13.84 -9.32
N TYR A 14 6.16 -13.62 -10.29
CA TYR A 14 5.14 -12.57 -10.22
C TYR A 14 3.85 -13.04 -10.88
N LEU A 15 2.72 -12.43 -10.50
CA LEU A 15 1.42 -12.66 -11.10
C LEU A 15 0.49 -11.45 -10.89
N GLU A 16 -0.49 -11.32 -11.75
CA GLU A 16 -1.60 -10.39 -11.60
C GLU A 16 -2.73 -11.10 -10.84
N LEU A 17 -3.07 -10.58 -9.67
CA LEU A 17 -4.15 -11.14 -8.86
C LEU A 17 -5.50 -10.73 -9.44
N PHE A 18 -6.46 -11.64 -9.47
CA PHE A 18 -7.84 -11.38 -9.90
C PHE A 18 -7.97 -10.87 -11.35
N ALA A 19 -7.04 -11.21 -12.24
CA ALA A 19 -7.06 -10.74 -13.63
C ALA A 19 -8.36 -11.11 -14.38
N GLU A 20 -9.00 -12.23 -14.03
CA GLU A 20 -10.28 -12.67 -14.61
C GLU A 20 -11.50 -12.04 -13.92
N ASP A 21 -11.32 -11.34 -12.76
CA ASP A 21 -12.37 -10.67 -11.98
C ASP A 21 -11.86 -9.35 -11.39
N ASP A 22 -11.40 -8.48 -12.27
CA ASP A 22 -10.76 -7.21 -11.92
C ASP A 22 -11.72 -6.01 -11.82
N TYR A 23 -13.03 -6.25 -11.99
CA TYR A 23 -14.02 -5.18 -11.96
C TYR A 23 -13.92 -4.30 -10.72
N ASN A 24 -13.79 -4.91 -9.53
CA ASN A 24 -13.67 -4.19 -8.29
C ASN A 24 -12.34 -3.42 -8.18
N PHE A 25 -11.28 -3.90 -8.81
CA PHE A 25 -9.98 -3.25 -8.95
C PHE A 25 -9.92 -2.23 -10.10
N ALA A 26 -11.08 -1.88 -10.70
CA ALA A 26 -11.20 -0.91 -11.78
C ALA A 26 -10.42 -1.27 -13.06
N GLY A 27 -10.30 -2.55 -13.39
CA GLY A 27 -9.52 -3.02 -14.54
C GLY A 27 -8.00 -2.90 -14.33
N ARG A 28 -7.56 -2.87 -13.06
CA ARG A 28 -6.15 -2.78 -12.65
C ARG A 28 -5.85 -3.89 -11.65
N PRO A 29 -5.68 -5.14 -12.10
CA PRO A 29 -5.35 -6.26 -11.25
C PRO A 29 -4.13 -5.95 -10.36
N PRO A 30 -4.17 -6.21 -9.05
CA PRO A 30 -3.00 -6.04 -8.20
C PRO A 30 -1.84 -6.90 -8.68
N LEU A 31 -0.64 -6.34 -8.71
CA LEU A 31 0.58 -7.05 -9.10
C LEU A 31 1.27 -7.63 -7.87
N GLN A 32 1.31 -8.94 -7.76
CA GLN A 32 2.12 -9.62 -6.75
C GLN A 32 3.47 -10.01 -7.31
N ALA A 33 4.54 -9.74 -6.55
CA ALA A 33 5.87 -10.25 -6.80
C ALA A 33 6.43 -10.93 -5.54
N ASN A 34 7.01 -12.11 -5.71
CA ASN A 34 7.62 -12.90 -4.64
C ASN A 34 9.13 -12.78 -4.72
N PHE A 35 9.76 -12.42 -3.59
CA PHE A 35 11.19 -12.14 -3.49
C PHE A 35 11.88 -12.99 -2.44
N ILE A 36 13.19 -13.09 -2.60
CA ILE A 36 14.13 -13.52 -1.56
C ILE A 36 15.10 -12.37 -1.32
N HIS A 37 15.23 -11.93 -0.07
CA HIS A 37 16.32 -11.04 0.35
C HIS A 37 17.61 -11.84 0.44
N LEU A 38 18.63 -11.47 -0.36
CA LEU A 38 19.80 -12.33 -0.60
C LEU A 38 20.67 -12.54 0.64
N ASN A 39 20.75 -11.54 1.53
CA ASN A 39 21.61 -11.63 2.71
C ASN A 39 21.01 -12.45 3.84
N SER A 40 19.69 -12.37 4.05
CA SER A 40 19.00 -13.08 5.14
C SER A 40 18.25 -14.33 4.68
N GLU A 41 18.21 -14.59 3.36
CA GLU A 41 17.43 -15.66 2.72
C GLU A 41 15.92 -15.59 3.02
N THR A 42 15.44 -14.45 3.54
CA THR A 42 14.03 -14.29 3.85
C THR A 42 13.20 -14.17 2.59
N LYS A 43 12.14 -14.96 2.56
CA LYS A 43 11.10 -14.91 1.52
C LYS A 43 10.00 -13.95 1.93
N PHE A 44 9.54 -13.13 0.98
CA PHE A 44 8.41 -12.23 1.19
C PHE A 44 7.69 -11.95 -0.13
N SER A 45 6.45 -11.50 -0.02
CA SER A 45 5.63 -11.06 -1.15
C SER A 45 5.37 -9.56 -1.06
N VAL A 46 5.43 -8.89 -2.21
CA VAL A 46 4.99 -7.50 -2.38
C VAL A 46 3.78 -7.49 -3.30
N ILE A 47 2.70 -6.84 -2.89
CA ILE A 47 1.50 -6.64 -3.69
C ILE A 47 1.32 -5.14 -3.91
N ASP A 48 1.40 -4.72 -5.17
CA ASP A 48 1.18 -3.34 -5.63
C ASP A 48 -0.25 -3.22 -6.15
N LEU A 49 -1.02 -2.26 -5.63
CA LEU A 49 -2.41 -2.03 -6.00
C LEU A 49 -2.71 -0.56 -6.28
N HIS A 50 -3.78 -0.34 -7.06
CA HIS A 50 -4.38 0.97 -7.24
C HIS A 50 -5.90 0.81 -7.33
N MET A 51 -6.60 1.12 -6.26
CA MET A 51 -8.04 0.91 -6.15
C MET A 51 -8.87 1.97 -6.90
N LYS A 52 -10.18 1.80 -6.96
CA LYS A 52 -11.09 2.71 -7.64
C LYS A 52 -11.21 4.02 -6.87
N CYS A 53 -10.94 5.13 -7.54
CA CYS A 53 -11.04 6.47 -6.94
C CYS A 53 -12.48 6.89 -6.59
N CYS A 54 -12.54 7.93 -5.79
CA CYS A 54 -13.66 8.82 -5.53
C CYS A 54 -14.78 8.17 -4.67
N ASP A 55 -15.66 8.98 -4.10
CA ASP A 55 -16.74 8.53 -3.20
C ASP A 55 -17.64 7.47 -3.85
N SER A 56 -17.96 7.64 -5.13
CA SER A 56 -18.71 6.65 -5.90
C SER A 56 -18.03 5.29 -6.05
N GLY A 57 -16.75 5.20 -5.74
CA GLY A 57 -15.92 3.99 -5.79
C GLY A 57 -15.93 3.17 -4.51
N LEU A 58 -16.41 3.70 -3.39
CA LEU A 58 -16.32 3.07 -2.07
C LEU A 58 -16.83 1.62 -2.05
N PHE A 59 -18.01 1.37 -2.64
CA PHE A 59 -18.55 0.00 -2.70
C PHE A 59 -17.60 -0.97 -3.42
N ARG A 60 -16.97 -0.52 -4.51
CA ARG A 60 -16.02 -1.34 -5.26
C ARG A 60 -14.73 -1.56 -4.47
N ARG A 61 -14.22 -0.52 -3.79
CA ARG A 61 -13.05 -0.66 -2.91
C ARG A 61 -13.29 -1.66 -1.79
N LYS A 62 -14.47 -1.60 -1.14
CA LYS A 62 -14.85 -2.61 -0.12
C LYS A 62 -14.90 -4.03 -0.68
N LYS A 63 -15.41 -4.21 -1.90
CA LYS A 63 -15.41 -5.53 -2.54
C LYS A 63 -14.01 -5.98 -2.96
N ALA A 64 -13.17 -5.09 -3.49
CA ALA A 64 -11.77 -5.37 -3.78
C ALA A 64 -10.99 -5.74 -2.51
N SER A 65 -11.23 -5.01 -1.43
CA SER A 65 -10.65 -5.27 -0.11
C SER A 65 -11.05 -6.65 0.42
N GLU A 66 -12.32 -7.03 0.32
CA GLU A 66 -12.82 -8.36 0.69
C GLU A 66 -12.17 -9.49 -0.14
N GLN A 67 -12.05 -9.29 -1.46
CA GLN A 67 -11.36 -10.25 -2.34
C GLN A 67 -9.89 -10.42 -1.95
N LEU A 68 -9.18 -9.31 -1.74
CA LEU A 68 -7.78 -9.32 -1.35
C LEU A 68 -7.57 -9.92 0.05
N TYR A 69 -8.41 -9.56 1.03
CA TYR A 69 -8.37 -10.11 2.38
C TYR A 69 -8.50 -11.64 2.37
N ASN A 70 -9.50 -12.18 1.68
CA ASN A 70 -9.71 -13.62 1.57
C ASN A 70 -8.52 -14.33 0.89
N TYR A 71 -7.93 -13.71 -0.13
CA TYR A 71 -6.69 -14.19 -0.74
C TYR A 71 -5.53 -14.23 0.25
N LEU A 72 -5.32 -13.13 0.99
CA LEU A 72 -4.23 -13.00 1.96
C LEU A 72 -4.34 -14.02 3.09
N LEU A 73 -5.53 -14.29 3.62
CA LEU A 73 -5.73 -15.34 4.65
C LEU A 73 -5.21 -16.71 4.22
N SER A 74 -5.36 -17.05 2.95
CA SER A 74 -4.83 -18.30 2.40
C SER A 74 -3.32 -18.20 2.12
N HIS A 75 -2.88 -17.07 1.56
CA HIS A 75 -1.49 -16.85 1.12
C HIS A 75 -0.51 -16.83 2.30
N ILE A 76 -0.85 -16.15 3.40
CA ILE A 76 0.03 -15.98 4.57
C ILE A 76 0.29 -17.30 5.32
N THR A 77 -0.48 -18.34 5.09
CA THR A 77 -0.21 -19.66 5.66
C THR A 77 1.08 -20.28 5.13
N MET A 78 1.43 -19.98 3.88
CA MET A 78 2.65 -20.48 3.22
C MET A 78 3.74 -19.41 3.12
N ASN A 79 3.37 -18.16 2.96
CA ASN A 79 4.25 -17.00 2.82
C ASN A 79 3.85 -15.92 3.84
N PRO A 80 4.31 -16.03 5.09
CA PRO A 80 3.82 -15.17 6.18
C PRO A 80 4.27 -13.71 6.08
N ASN A 81 5.28 -13.43 5.26
CA ASN A 81 5.86 -12.09 5.12
C ASN A 81 5.27 -11.41 3.88
N VAL A 82 4.30 -10.55 4.07
CA VAL A 82 3.63 -9.84 2.98
C VAL A 82 3.62 -8.34 3.23
N ILE A 83 3.88 -7.59 2.17
CA ILE A 83 3.69 -6.15 2.09
C ILE A 83 2.62 -5.90 1.01
N VAL A 84 1.58 -5.15 1.34
CA VAL A 84 0.62 -4.62 0.37
C VAL A 84 0.75 -3.11 0.38
N LEU A 85 0.98 -2.51 -0.77
CA LEU A 85 1.22 -1.09 -0.89
C LEU A 85 0.57 -0.52 -2.16
N GLY A 86 0.36 0.79 -2.16
CA GLY A 86 -0.18 1.51 -3.32
C GLY A 86 -1.27 2.49 -2.95
N ASP A 87 -1.95 2.97 -3.98
CA ASP A 87 -3.07 3.90 -3.85
C ASP A 87 -4.36 3.12 -3.53
N TRP A 88 -4.77 3.16 -2.25
CA TRP A 88 -6.01 2.54 -1.78
C TRP A 88 -7.25 3.41 -2.07
N ASN A 89 -7.03 4.68 -2.42
CA ASN A 89 -8.09 5.67 -2.66
C ASN A 89 -9.09 5.83 -1.50
N ASP A 90 -8.65 5.51 -0.30
CA ASP A 90 -9.36 5.69 0.98
C ASP A 90 -8.37 6.13 2.05
N ASP A 91 -8.84 6.81 3.09
CA ASP A 91 -8.01 7.29 4.20
C ASP A 91 -8.32 6.47 5.48
N LEU A 92 -7.27 6.01 6.17
CA LEU A 92 -7.40 5.25 7.42
C LEU A 92 -8.05 6.04 8.57
N LYS A 93 -8.04 7.38 8.49
CA LYS A 93 -8.68 8.26 9.49
C LYS A 93 -10.19 8.42 9.29
N ASP A 94 -10.74 7.96 8.16
CA ASP A 94 -12.16 8.04 7.90
C ASP A 94 -12.93 7.14 8.86
N LYS A 95 -14.21 7.40 9.05
CA LYS A 95 -15.04 6.65 9.99
C LYS A 95 -15.34 5.25 9.48
N ASP A 96 -15.63 4.35 10.41
CA ASP A 96 -16.14 3.03 10.11
C ASP A 96 -17.33 3.12 9.13
N GLY A 97 -17.28 2.33 8.09
CA GLY A 97 -18.27 2.35 7.01
C GLY A 97 -17.94 3.31 5.87
N GLU A 98 -17.03 4.25 6.04
CA GLU A 98 -16.65 5.26 5.04
C GLU A 98 -15.31 4.90 4.31
N HIS A 99 -14.64 3.81 4.71
CA HIS A 99 -13.39 3.32 4.10
C HIS A 99 -13.43 1.80 3.83
N CYS A 100 -12.41 1.25 3.18
CA CYS A 100 -12.34 -0.16 2.80
C CYS A 100 -11.43 -1.02 3.70
N PHE A 101 -11.00 -0.52 4.85
CA PHE A 101 -9.96 -1.16 5.67
C PHE A 101 -10.49 -2.04 6.81
N GLU A 102 -11.79 -2.06 7.10
CA GLU A 102 -12.39 -2.67 8.29
C GLU A 102 -11.90 -4.10 8.52
N LEU A 103 -11.90 -4.95 7.48
CA LEU A 103 -11.50 -6.37 7.60
C LEU A 103 -10.06 -6.54 8.07
N TYR A 104 -9.17 -5.62 7.71
CA TYR A 104 -7.78 -5.67 8.11
C TYR A 104 -7.54 -5.05 9.49
N LEU A 105 -8.28 -3.99 9.83
CA LEU A 105 -8.17 -3.32 11.12
C LEU A 105 -8.72 -4.19 12.27
N ASP A 106 -9.68 -5.07 11.96
CA ASP A 106 -10.27 -6.02 12.89
C ASP A 106 -9.47 -7.33 13.04
N ASP A 107 -8.40 -7.53 12.24
CA ASP A 107 -7.60 -8.75 12.26
C ASP A 107 -6.13 -8.43 12.60
N ASP A 108 -5.66 -8.91 13.75
CA ASP A 108 -4.32 -8.72 14.29
C ASP A 108 -3.18 -9.27 13.41
N LYS A 109 -3.51 -10.02 12.35
CA LYS A 109 -2.52 -10.48 11.36
C LYS A 109 -2.01 -9.37 10.45
N PHE A 110 -2.72 -8.24 10.38
CA PHE A 110 -2.42 -7.14 9.48
C PHE A 110 -2.15 -5.85 10.25
N PHE A 111 -1.20 -5.07 9.77
CA PHE A 111 -0.81 -3.82 10.39
C PHE A 111 -0.52 -2.76 9.31
N PHE A 112 -0.99 -1.53 9.54
CA PHE A 112 -0.72 -0.39 8.69
C PHE A 112 0.26 0.58 9.37
N PRO A 113 1.57 0.53 9.08
CA PRO A 113 2.51 1.54 9.60
C PRO A 113 2.10 2.97 9.24
N THR A 114 1.46 3.17 8.09
CA THR A 114 0.98 4.48 7.66
C THR A 114 -0.12 5.07 8.55
N ASN A 115 -0.74 4.27 9.42
CA ASN A 115 -1.69 4.78 10.41
C ASN A 115 -1.04 5.75 11.41
N ASP A 116 0.27 5.65 11.63
CA ASP A 116 1.01 6.56 12.53
C ASP A 116 1.05 8.00 11.99
N ILE A 117 0.89 8.19 10.69
CA ILE A 117 1.07 9.49 10.02
C ILE A 117 -0.17 9.99 9.27
N THR A 118 -1.20 9.17 9.07
CA THR A 118 -2.40 9.55 8.32
C THR A 118 -3.14 10.77 8.90
N HIS A 119 -2.97 11.05 10.20
CA HIS A 119 -3.57 12.20 10.88
C HIS A 119 -2.78 13.50 10.73
N ILE A 120 -1.58 13.47 10.16
CA ILE A 120 -0.68 14.61 10.02
C ILE A 120 -0.88 15.21 8.62
N ILE A 121 -1.55 16.36 8.55
CA ILE A 121 -1.96 16.97 7.28
C ILE A 121 -0.77 17.30 6.37
N GLU A 122 0.37 17.67 6.95
CA GLU A 122 1.60 17.99 6.22
C GLU A 122 2.24 16.74 5.59
N LYS A 123 1.78 15.56 5.99
CA LYS A 123 2.23 14.26 5.46
C LYS A 123 1.22 13.63 4.50
N ALA A 124 0.16 14.35 4.13
CA ALA A 124 -0.83 13.84 3.18
C ALA A 124 -0.14 13.33 1.91
N SER A 125 -0.48 12.12 1.49
CA SER A 125 0.05 11.56 0.23
C SER A 125 -0.63 12.18 -0.99
N TYR A 126 -1.84 12.71 -0.83
CA TYR A 126 -2.57 13.50 -1.82
C TYR A 126 -2.82 14.91 -1.25
N PRO A 127 -1.87 15.86 -1.42
CA PRO A 127 -1.94 17.19 -0.80
C PRO A 127 -2.75 18.21 -1.62
N LYS A 128 -3.54 17.77 -2.58
CA LYS A 128 -4.26 18.64 -3.51
C LYS A 128 -5.54 19.22 -2.90
N GLU A 129 -5.55 20.54 -2.72
CA GLU A 129 -6.73 21.27 -2.28
C GLU A 129 -7.92 21.16 -3.27
N PRO A 130 -9.18 21.05 -2.82
CA PRO A 130 -9.63 21.01 -1.42
C PRO A 130 -9.70 19.59 -0.81
N TYR A 131 -9.15 18.57 -1.46
CA TYR A 131 -9.32 17.14 -1.13
C TYR A 131 -8.09 16.52 -0.46
N VAL A 132 -7.36 17.31 0.34
CA VAL A 132 -6.15 16.84 1.03
C VAL A 132 -6.44 15.56 1.83
N SER A 133 -5.77 14.47 1.49
CA SER A 133 -6.01 13.13 2.06
C SER A 133 -4.74 12.28 2.08
N PHE A 134 -4.74 11.26 2.92
CA PHE A 134 -3.70 10.23 2.90
C PHE A 134 -4.26 8.98 2.23
N LEU A 135 -3.95 8.77 0.94
CA LEU A 135 -4.56 7.73 0.09
C LEU A 135 -3.63 6.54 -0.20
N ASP A 136 -2.31 6.76 -0.05
CA ASP A 136 -1.28 5.77 -0.36
C ASP A 136 -0.83 5.07 0.90
N HIS A 137 -1.31 3.85 1.12
CA HIS A 137 -1.03 3.11 2.33
C HIS A 137 -0.10 1.92 2.11
N ILE A 138 0.66 1.61 3.16
CA ILE A 138 1.48 0.41 3.26
C ILE A 138 0.91 -0.45 4.38
N MET A 139 0.49 -1.65 4.04
CA MET A 139 0.07 -2.69 4.98
C MET A 139 1.13 -3.79 4.99
N VAL A 140 1.41 -4.32 6.16
CA VAL A 140 2.31 -5.47 6.34
C VAL A 140 1.62 -6.54 7.18
N THR A 141 2.05 -7.79 7.01
CA THR A 141 1.68 -8.81 7.98
C THR A 141 2.43 -8.57 9.29
N GLU A 142 1.75 -8.76 10.42
CA GLU A 142 2.30 -8.53 11.77
C GLU A 142 3.65 -9.26 11.95
N LYS A 143 3.74 -10.53 11.53
CA LYS A 143 4.97 -11.33 11.61
C LYS A 143 6.15 -10.75 10.84
N PHE A 144 5.91 -10.02 9.77
CA PHE A 144 7.00 -9.47 8.96
C PHE A 144 7.68 -8.29 9.63
N LEU A 145 6.91 -7.47 10.33
CA LEU A 145 7.44 -6.34 11.07
C LEU A 145 7.93 -6.73 12.48
N ASN A 146 7.21 -7.63 13.15
CA ASN A 146 7.52 -8.32 14.42
C ASN A 146 8.52 -7.59 15.34
N ASP A 147 8.04 -6.61 16.12
CA ASP A 147 8.83 -5.81 17.08
C ASP A 147 9.99 -5.00 16.48
N LYS A 148 10.12 -4.96 15.16
CA LYS A 148 11.13 -4.13 14.50
C LYS A 148 10.78 -2.66 14.63
N ASN A 149 11.75 -1.86 15.00
CA ASN A 149 11.63 -0.42 14.85
C ASN A 149 11.48 -0.08 13.37
N TYR A 150 10.47 0.65 13.01
CA TYR A 150 10.28 1.13 11.62
C TYR A 150 10.19 2.64 11.58
N ILE A 151 10.41 3.18 10.40
CA ILE A 151 10.16 4.58 10.06
C ILE A 151 9.21 4.59 8.88
N VAL A 152 8.12 5.31 9.02
CA VAL A 152 7.15 5.57 7.94
C VAL A 152 7.03 7.08 7.76
N ASP A 153 7.07 7.54 6.53
CA ASP A 153 6.88 8.96 6.23
C ASP A 153 6.50 9.18 4.76
N THR A 154 6.13 10.40 4.44
CA THR A 154 5.95 10.90 3.09
C THR A 154 7.19 11.67 2.66
N VAL A 155 7.64 11.48 1.42
CA VAL A 155 8.79 12.21 0.88
C VAL A 155 8.31 13.57 0.35
N PRO A 156 8.76 14.71 0.89
CA PRO A 156 8.30 16.04 0.47
C PRO A 156 8.94 16.46 -0.87
N MET A 157 8.53 15.80 -1.95
CA MET A 157 9.10 16.03 -3.29
C MET A 157 8.82 17.42 -3.84
N ASP A 158 7.74 18.06 -3.41
CA ASP A 158 7.40 19.44 -3.73
C ASP A 158 8.49 20.42 -3.31
N SER A 159 9.11 20.20 -2.16
CA SER A 159 10.21 21.03 -1.66
C SER A 159 11.45 20.97 -2.57
N TYR A 160 11.71 19.84 -3.23
CA TYR A 160 12.82 19.69 -4.18
C TYR A 160 12.51 20.35 -5.52
N MET A 161 11.23 20.48 -5.88
CA MET A 161 10.79 21.08 -7.14
C MET A 161 10.35 22.55 -7.00
N GLY A 162 10.44 23.10 -5.78
CA GLY A 162 10.14 24.48 -5.46
C GLY A 162 8.67 24.79 -5.21
N SER A 163 7.74 23.92 -5.61
CA SER A 163 6.32 23.97 -5.24
C SER A 163 5.60 22.67 -5.58
N PHE A 164 4.41 22.46 -4.98
CA PHE A 164 3.55 21.33 -5.32
C PHE A 164 3.03 21.41 -6.76
N GLU A 165 2.68 22.59 -7.27
CA GLU A 165 2.22 22.76 -8.64
C GLU A 165 3.27 22.30 -9.68
N ASN A 166 4.54 22.59 -9.42
CA ASN A 166 5.62 22.08 -10.26
C ASN A 166 5.73 20.57 -10.16
N TYR A 167 5.69 20.01 -8.95
CA TYR A 167 5.74 18.58 -8.75
C TYR A 167 4.56 17.87 -9.43
N GLU A 168 3.33 18.34 -9.21
CA GLU A 168 2.12 17.81 -9.86
C GLU A 168 2.22 17.83 -11.39
N SER A 169 2.70 18.93 -11.95
CA SER A 169 2.75 19.11 -13.41
C SER A 169 3.75 18.17 -14.11
N TYR A 170 4.81 17.77 -13.43
CA TYR A 170 5.90 17.02 -14.06
C TYR A 170 6.02 15.57 -13.57
N ILE A 171 5.52 15.24 -12.40
CA ILE A 171 5.74 13.94 -11.76
C ILE A 171 4.43 13.27 -11.38
N SER A 172 3.70 13.80 -10.37
CA SER A 172 2.50 13.17 -9.81
C SER A 172 1.73 14.15 -8.93
N ASP A 173 0.42 13.99 -8.84
CA ASP A 173 -0.44 14.61 -7.83
C ASP A 173 -0.40 13.89 -6.46
N HIS A 174 0.34 12.77 -6.37
CA HIS A 174 0.60 12.04 -5.13
C HIS A 174 2.06 12.16 -4.69
N MET A 175 2.30 12.34 -3.40
CA MET A 175 3.63 12.28 -2.80
C MET A 175 4.04 10.83 -2.54
N PRO A 176 5.32 10.46 -2.70
CA PRO A 176 5.78 9.11 -2.37
C PRO A 176 5.69 8.84 -0.87
N VAL A 177 5.20 7.66 -0.50
CA VAL A 177 5.20 7.15 0.88
C VAL A 177 6.26 6.06 1.00
N TYR A 178 7.00 6.04 2.11
CA TYR A 178 7.98 5.01 2.35
C TYR A 178 7.86 4.36 3.73
N LEU A 179 8.28 3.12 3.79
CA LEU A 179 8.47 2.34 5.01
C LEU A 179 9.91 1.83 5.04
N SER A 180 10.61 2.07 6.14
CA SER A 180 11.97 1.57 6.38
C SER A 180 12.03 0.83 7.69
N PHE A 181 12.63 -0.34 7.73
CA PHE A 181 12.83 -1.13 8.93
C PHE A 181 14.13 -1.95 8.80
N PRO A 182 14.82 -2.23 9.93
CA PRO A 182 16.02 -3.07 9.92
C PRO A 182 15.65 -4.50 9.56
N TYR A 183 16.55 -5.14 8.87
CA TYR A 183 16.35 -6.49 8.39
C TYR A 183 17.34 -7.47 9.01
#